data_0c7fd0f815bf0afb417983185e582539
#
_entry.id   0c7fd0f815bf0afb417983185e582539
#
_cell.length_a   1.000
_cell.length_b   1.000
_cell.length_c   1.000
_cell.angle_alpha   90.00
_cell.angle_beta   90.00
_cell.angle_gamma   90.00
#
_symmetry.space_group_name_H-M   'P 1'
#
loop_
_entity.id
_entity.type
_entity.pdbx_description
1 polymer ?
#
loop_
_entity_poly.entity_id
_entity_poly.type
_entity_poly.pdbx_seq_one_letter_code
_entity_poly.pdbx_strand_id
1 'polypeptide(L)'
;MCCDIQDYLKYRCHLSDMENNMRKYIPLVLFIFSWPVLSADIHGRVVRVLDGDTIEVMDSRKAVRIRLVNIDAPEKKQDYGRWSTDIMKSLVAGKTVTVTYFQRDRYGRILGQVYAPDGMNINQFMVRAGAAWVYEQYNTDPVLPVLQNEARQQKRGLWSDADPVPPWIWRHRK
;
A
#
# COMPACT_ATOMS: atom_id res chain seq x y z
N MET A 1 -55.41 -41.69 -30.06
CA MET A 1 -54.24 -40.79 -29.80
C MET A 1 -54.05 -40.77 -28.29
N CYS A 2 -53.43 -41.87 -27.75
CA CYS A 2 -53.06 -41.96 -26.33
C CYS A 2 -51.65 -41.51 -26.20
N CYS A 3 -51.43 -40.33 -25.58
CA CYS A 3 -50.12 -39.85 -25.18
C CYS A 3 -49.83 -40.50 -23.83
N ASP A 4 -48.73 -41.21 -23.73
CA ASP A 4 -48.37 -42.09 -22.64
C ASP A 4 -48.09 -41.33 -21.34
N ILE A 5 -48.88 -41.61 -20.31
CA ILE A 5 -48.70 -41.09 -18.93
C ILE A 5 -47.35 -41.59 -18.33
N GLN A 6 -46.75 -42.62 -18.90
CA GLN A 6 -45.47 -43.20 -18.46
C GLN A 6 -44.29 -42.26 -18.72
N ASP A 7 -44.28 -41.45 -19.80
CA ASP A 7 -43.19 -40.53 -20.09
C ASP A 7 -43.20 -39.29 -19.15
N TYR A 8 -44.38 -38.86 -18.71
CA TYR A 8 -44.50 -37.73 -17.79
C TYR A 8 -43.94 -38.04 -16.37
N LEU A 9 -44.11 -39.25 -15.93
CA LEU A 9 -43.60 -39.70 -14.64
C LEU A 9 -42.05 -39.85 -14.63
N LYS A 10 -41.46 -40.22 -15.78
CA LYS A 10 -40.03 -40.37 -15.93
C LYS A 10 -39.29 -39.04 -15.90
N TYR A 11 -39.88 -38.00 -16.49
CA TYR A 11 -39.32 -36.63 -16.41
C TYR A 11 -39.40 -36.01 -15.01
N ARG A 12 -40.43 -36.34 -14.25
CA ARG A 12 -40.62 -35.84 -12.88
C ARG A 12 -39.65 -36.47 -11.87
N CYS A 13 -39.31 -37.75 -12.05
CA CYS A 13 -38.28 -38.42 -11.24
C CYS A 13 -36.86 -37.84 -11.51
N HIS A 14 -36.55 -37.49 -12.77
CA HIS A 14 -35.22 -37.00 -13.11
C HIS A 14 -34.98 -35.56 -12.62
N LEU A 15 -36.02 -34.73 -12.52
CA LEU A 15 -35.95 -33.39 -11.97
C LEU A 15 -35.82 -33.38 -10.45
N SER A 16 -36.46 -34.32 -9.73
CA SER A 16 -36.34 -34.41 -8.27
C SER A 16 -34.96 -34.89 -7.82
N ASP A 17 -34.27 -35.71 -8.59
CA ASP A 17 -32.92 -36.18 -8.31
C ASP A 17 -31.86 -35.09 -8.57
N MET A 18 -32.08 -34.21 -9.55
CA MET A 18 -31.20 -33.04 -9.80
C MET A 18 -31.32 -31.99 -8.69
N GLU A 19 -32.53 -31.71 -8.17
CA GLU A 19 -32.72 -30.76 -7.09
C GLU A 19 -32.16 -31.28 -5.75
N ASN A 20 -32.27 -32.59 -5.46
CA ASN A 20 -31.70 -33.16 -4.25
C ASN A 20 -30.16 -33.23 -4.28
N ASN A 21 -29.57 -33.36 -5.46
CA ASN A 21 -28.10 -33.40 -5.59
C ASN A 21 -27.48 -31.99 -5.49
N MET A 22 -28.15 -30.95 -5.98
CA MET A 22 -27.69 -29.57 -5.82
C MET A 22 -27.75 -29.05 -4.37
N ARG A 23 -28.77 -29.52 -3.59
CA ARG A 23 -28.89 -29.16 -2.16
C ARG A 23 -27.75 -29.67 -1.28
N LYS A 24 -27.06 -30.73 -1.68
CA LYS A 24 -25.93 -31.30 -0.92
C LYS A 24 -24.63 -30.52 -1.05
N TYR A 25 -24.49 -29.69 -2.10
CA TYR A 25 -23.25 -28.92 -2.37
C TYR A 25 -23.37 -27.44 -2.05
N ILE A 26 -24.59 -26.92 -1.83
CA ILE A 26 -24.84 -25.51 -1.47
C ILE A 26 -24.18 -25.09 -0.12
N PRO A 27 -24.12 -25.91 0.94
CA PRO A 27 -23.48 -25.50 2.18
C PRO A 27 -21.94 -25.52 2.12
N LEU A 28 -21.32 -26.13 1.11
CA LEU A 28 -19.86 -26.22 1.04
C LEU A 28 -19.20 -25.02 0.33
N VAL A 29 -19.96 -24.25 -0.45
CA VAL A 29 -19.43 -23.11 -1.22
C VAL A 29 -19.46 -21.80 -0.42
N LEU A 30 -20.23 -21.71 0.68
CA LEU A 30 -20.37 -20.50 1.50
C LEU A 30 -19.32 -20.37 2.62
N PHE A 31 -18.35 -21.27 2.71
CA PHE A 31 -17.22 -21.18 3.63
C PHE A 31 -15.93 -20.77 2.91
N ILE A 32 -15.99 -19.87 1.93
CA ILE A 32 -14.80 -19.18 1.47
C ILE A 32 -14.49 -18.13 2.53
N PHE A 33 -13.58 -18.51 3.41
CA PHE A 33 -12.97 -17.73 4.45
C PHE A 33 -12.53 -16.35 3.93
N SER A 34 -13.29 -15.33 4.20
CA SER A 34 -12.75 -13.99 4.29
C SER A 34 -11.98 -13.89 5.62
N TRP A 35 -10.72 -14.26 5.61
CA TRP A 35 -9.83 -13.93 6.71
C TRP A 35 -9.73 -12.41 6.75
N PRO A 36 -10.03 -11.76 7.89
CA PRO A 36 -9.79 -10.35 8.03
C PRO A 36 -8.28 -10.14 7.83
N VAL A 37 -7.91 -9.35 6.83
CA VAL A 37 -6.55 -8.81 6.75
C VAL A 37 -6.42 -7.89 7.97
N LEU A 38 -5.77 -8.37 9.03
CA LEU A 38 -5.48 -7.56 10.20
C LEU A 38 -4.45 -6.51 9.78
N SER A 39 -4.93 -5.32 9.46
CA SER A 39 -4.10 -4.13 9.45
C SER A 39 -3.77 -3.81 10.90
N ALA A 40 -2.49 -3.67 11.22
CA ALA A 40 -2.06 -3.19 12.53
C ALA A 40 -1.71 -1.71 12.41
N ASP A 41 -2.11 -0.92 13.40
CA ASP A 41 -1.83 0.51 13.46
C ASP A 41 -0.90 0.83 14.62
N ILE A 42 0.08 1.70 14.36
CA ILE A 42 0.91 2.33 15.37
C ILE A 42 0.52 3.79 15.46
N HIS A 43 0.21 4.25 16.66
CA HIS A 43 -0.03 5.66 16.94
C HIS A 43 1.06 6.16 17.86
N GLY A 44 1.98 6.98 17.33
CA GLY A 44 3.16 7.37 18.09
C GLY A 44 3.86 8.62 17.58
N ARG A 45 4.70 9.19 18.46
CA ARG A 45 5.48 10.39 18.14
C ARG A 45 6.69 10.04 17.27
N VAL A 46 6.92 10.81 16.21
CA VAL A 46 8.14 10.71 15.39
C VAL A 46 9.32 11.26 16.19
N VAL A 47 10.28 10.38 16.50
CA VAL A 47 11.48 10.74 17.29
C VAL A 47 12.69 11.00 16.43
N ARG A 48 12.71 10.46 15.19
CA ARG A 48 13.78 10.70 14.23
C ARG A 48 13.30 10.56 12.79
N VAL A 49 13.80 11.42 11.91
CA VAL A 49 13.69 11.28 10.46
C VAL A 49 15.08 10.88 9.95
N LEU A 50 15.16 9.71 9.30
CA LEU A 50 16.42 9.20 8.78
C LEU A 50 16.70 9.73 7.37
N ASP A 51 15.68 9.67 6.51
CA ASP A 51 15.73 10.17 5.12
C ASP A 51 14.30 10.50 4.63
N GLY A 52 14.13 10.73 3.33
CA GLY A 52 12.85 11.14 2.76
C GLY A 52 11.74 10.09 2.78
N ASP A 53 12.03 8.84 3.15
CA ASP A 53 11.04 7.75 3.19
C ASP A 53 11.19 6.83 4.40
N THR A 54 12.05 7.20 5.35
CA THR A 54 12.29 6.37 6.54
C THR A 54 12.30 7.23 7.80
N ILE A 55 11.43 6.87 8.75
CA ILE A 55 11.28 7.56 10.04
C ILE A 55 11.38 6.56 11.21
N GLU A 56 11.59 7.06 12.41
CA GLU A 56 11.45 6.30 13.65
C GLU A 56 10.31 6.89 14.48
N VAL A 57 9.39 6.02 14.86
CA VAL A 57 8.19 6.36 15.64
C VAL A 57 8.26 5.66 16.98
N MET A 58 7.91 6.36 18.05
CA MET A 58 7.84 5.78 19.38
C MET A 58 6.55 4.97 19.52
N ASP A 59 6.69 3.64 19.52
CA ASP A 59 5.61 2.72 19.84
C ASP A 59 5.71 2.33 21.31
N SER A 60 4.82 2.85 22.13
CA SER A 60 4.84 2.69 23.58
C SER A 60 6.18 3.13 24.20
N ARG A 61 7.14 2.23 24.41
CA ARG A 61 8.46 2.50 25.00
C ARG A 61 9.64 2.23 24.05
N LYS A 62 9.35 1.82 22.81
CA LYS A 62 10.37 1.42 21.85
C LYS A 62 10.26 2.26 20.57
N ALA A 63 11.38 2.81 20.11
CA ALA A 63 11.45 3.41 18.78
C ALA A 63 11.45 2.30 17.72
N VAL A 64 10.48 2.33 16.81
CA VAL A 64 10.37 1.42 15.67
C VAL A 64 10.64 2.16 14.38
N ARG A 65 11.38 1.52 13.48
CA ARG A 65 11.71 2.09 12.17
C ARG A 65 10.62 1.77 11.16
N ILE A 66 10.10 2.82 10.54
CA ILE A 66 9.06 2.77 9.52
C ILE A 66 9.67 3.13 8.17
N ARG A 67 9.51 2.29 7.18
CA ARG A 67 9.79 2.57 5.76
C ARG A 67 8.46 2.83 5.06
N LEU A 68 8.31 4.01 4.50
CA LEU A 68 7.10 4.37 3.77
C LEU A 68 6.97 3.46 2.53
N VAL A 69 5.82 2.80 2.38
CA VAL A 69 5.56 1.90 1.26
C VAL A 69 5.29 2.65 -0.03
N ASN A 70 5.45 1.96 -1.16
CA ASN A 70 5.10 2.42 -2.51
C ASN A 70 5.93 3.59 -3.05
N ILE A 71 6.84 4.16 -2.25
CA ILE A 71 7.70 5.27 -2.65
C ILE A 71 9.17 4.97 -2.38
N ASP A 72 10.05 5.67 -3.09
CA ASP A 72 11.50 5.62 -2.88
C ASP A 72 12.08 7.03 -2.98
N ALA A 73 12.66 7.52 -1.89
CA ALA A 73 13.22 8.87 -1.84
C ALA A 73 14.69 8.88 -2.27
N PRO A 74 15.17 9.99 -2.84
CA PRO A 74 16.58 10.14 -3.15
C PRO A 74 17.47 9.92 -1.93
N GLU A 75 18.57 9.21 -2.12
CA GLU A 75 19.56 8.92 -1.08
C GLU A 75 20.19 10.23 -0.55
N LYS A 76 20.64 10.26 0.71
CA LYS A 76 21.21 11.48 1.33
C LYS A 76 22.33 12.16 0.55
N LYS A 77 23.11 11.38 -0.22
CA LYS A 77 24.21 11.88 -1.06
C LYS A 77 23.81 12.09 -2.51
N GLN A 78 22.58 11.77 -2.87
CA GLN A 78 22.00 12.00 -4.17
C GLN A 78 21.42 13.41 -4.25
N ASP A 79 21.34 13.97 -5.46
CA ASP A 79 20.64 15.21 -5.70
C ASP A 79 19.22 15.15 -5.15
N TYR A 80 18.74 16.22 -4.55
CA TYR A 80 17.47 16.31 -3.82
C TYR A 80 17.36 15.42 -2.55
N GLY A 81 18.34 14.57 -2.19
CA GLY A 81 18.23 13.69 -1.02
C GLY A 81 18.11 14.43 0.30
N ARG A 82 18.90 15.50 0.50
CA ARG A 82 18.79 16.36 1.68
C ARG A 82 17.47 17.11 1.70
N TRP A 83 17.09 17.70 0.57
CA TRP A 83 15.83 18.42 0.42
C TRP A 83 14.63 17.52 0.71
N SER A 84 14.59 16.31 0.17
CA SER A 84 13.55 15.30 0.46
C SER A 84 13.48 14.99 1.96
N THR A 85 14.64 14.80 2.61
CA THR A 85 14.70 14.58 4.07
C THR A 85 14.16 15.79 4.85
N ASP A 86 14.43 17.01 4.40
CA ASP A 86 13.96 18.22 5.08
C ASP A 86 12.45 18.44 4.88
N ILE A 87 11.91 18.10 3.72
CA ILE A 87 10.45 18.03 3.52
C ILE A 87 9.82 17.03 4.51
N MET A 88 10.35 15.81 4.60
CA MET A 88 9.86 14.81 5.57
C MET A 88 9.90 15.34 7.00
N LYS A 89 10.99 16.00 7.42
CA LYS A 89 11.10 16.61 8.75
C LYS A 89 10.02 17.66 8.99
N SER A 90 9.79 18.55 8.04
CA SER A 90 8.78 19.61 8.16
C SER A 90 7.36 19.05 8.35
N LEU A 91 7.09 17.89 7.76
CA LEU A 91 5.80 17.22 7.84
C LEU A 91 5.58 16.53 9.19
N VAL A 92 6.57 15.76 9.68
CA VAL A 92 6.34 14.80 10.75
C VAL A 92 7.26 14.93 11.96
N ALA A 93 8.38 15.68 11.92
CA ALA A 93 9.33 15.70 13.03
C ALA A 93 8.67 16.16 14.35
N GLY A 94 8.79 15.34 15.38
CA GLY A 94 8.22 15.60 16.71
C GLY A 94 6.68 15.53 16.81
N LYS A 95 5.99 15.28 15.68
CA LYS A 95 4.53 15.13 15.67
C LYS A 95 4.12 13.68 15.96
N THR A 96 2.90 13.50 16.43
CA THR A 96 2.26 12.17 16.53
C THR A 96 1.68 11.80 15.18
N VAL A 97 1.99 10.61 14.70
CA VAL A 97 1.51 10.07 13.42
C VAL A 97 0.78 8.76 13.64
N THR A 98 -0.09 8.40 12.70
CA THR A 98 -0.67 7.06 12.60
C THR A 98 0.02 6.31 11.47
N VAL A 99 0.46 5.08 11.73
CA VAL A 99 1.12 4.22 10.76
C VAL A 99 0.28 2.96 10.58
N THR A 100 -0.32 2.80 9.41
CA THR A 100 -1.02 1.56 9.02
C THR A 100 -0.06 0.65 8.30
N TYR A 101 0.07 -0.62 8.76
CA TYR A 101 1.03 -1.54 8.19
C TYR A 101 0.53 -3.00 8.16
N PHE A 102 1.12 -3.82 7.27
CA PHE A 102 0.78 -5.23 7.12
C PHE A 102 1.98 -6.16 7.34
N GLN A 103 3.20 -5.65 7.21
CA GLN A 103 4.39 -6.50 7.21
C GLN A 103 5.65 -5.74 7.66
N ARG A 104 6.71 -6.54 7.90
CA ARG A 104 8.07 -6.05 8.11
C ARG A 104 8.95 -6.53 6.96
N ASP A 105 9.97 -5.75 6.64
CA ASP A 105 10.97 -6.19 5.68
C ASP A 105 12.05 -7.08 6.34
N ARG A 106 12.96 -7.61 5.51
CA ARG A 106 14.07 -8.45 5.96
C ARG A 106 15.04 -7.76 6.92
N TYR A 107 14.98 -6.43 7.01
CA TYR A 107 15.79 -5.63 7.94
C TYR A 107 15.05 -5.28 9.23
N GLY A 108 13.85 -5.82 9.43
CA GLY A 108 13.00 -5.57 10.60
C GLY A 108 12.26 -4.23 10.58
N ARG A 109 12.32 -3.45 9.49
CA ARG A 109 11.56 -2.20 9.34
C ARG A 109 10.09 -2.53 9.08
N ILE A 110 9.21 -1.75 9.68
CA ILE A 110 7.79 -1.79 9.37
C ILE A 110 7.58 -1.12 8.01
N LEU A 111 6.88 -1.81 7.11
CA LEU A 111 6.45 -1.25 5.83
C LEU A 111 5.04 -0.69 6.01
N GLY A 112 4.88 0.64 5.94
CA GLY A 112 3.61 1.27 6.29
C GLY A 112 3.26 2.52 5.49
N GLN A 113 1.98 2.86 5.54
CA GLN A 113 1.48 4.18 5.18
C GLN A 113 1.45 5.05 6.43
N VAL A 114 1.91 6.28 6.30
CA VAL A 114 2.02 7.23 7.41
C VAL A 114 1.02 8.36 7.20
N TYR A 115 0.27 8.65 8.25
CA TYR A 115 -0.72 9.72 8.27
C TYR A 115 -0.35 10.75 9.34
N ALA A 116 -0.36 12.02 8.94
CA ALA A 116 -0.20 13.14 9.86
C ALA A 116 -1.45 13.30 10.77
N PRO A 117 -1.37 14.11 11.85
CA PRO A 117 -2.50 14.30 12.78
C PRO A 117 -3.77 14.85 12.13
N ASP A 118 -3.66 15.56 11.01
CA ASP A 118 -4.75 16.11 10.21
C ASP A 118 -5.33 15.10 9.19
N GLY A 119 -4.83 13.86 9.19
CA GLY A 119 -5.26 12.80 8.29
C GLY A 119 -4.54 12.82 6.92
N MET A 120 -3.61 13.74 6.68
CA MET A 120 -2.87 13.79 5.42
C MET A 120 -1.99 12.56 5.25
N ASN A 121 -2.10 11.87 4.10
CA ASN A 121 -1.23 10.76 3.73
C ASN A 121 0.16 11.30 3.32
N ILE A 122 1.17 11.01 4.14
CA ILE A 122 2.54 11.48 3.95
C ILE A 122 3.19 10.83 2.74
N ASN A 123 2.92 9.55 2.46
CA ASN A 123 3.45 8.84 1.28
C ASN A 123 3.01 9.57 -0.01
N GLN A 124 1.73 9.91 -0.10
CA GLN A 124 1.17 10.64 -1.25
C GLN A 124 1.70 12.08 -1.33
N PHE A 125 1.84 12.76 -0.19
CA PHE A 125 2.38 14.11 -0.16
C PHE A 125 3.81 14.17 -0.69
N MET A 126 4.69 13.23 -0.28
CA MET A 126 6.08 13.18 -0.73
C MET A 126 6.18 13.03 -2.25
N VAL A 127 5.33 12.21 -2.87
CA VAL A 127 5.28 12.07 -4.32
C VAL A 127 4.73 13.33 -4.99
N ARG A 128 3.63 13.90 -4.48
CA ARG A 128 3.01 15.12 -5.01
C ARG A 128 3.97 16.31 -4.98
N ALA A 129 4.78 16.41 -3.94
CA ALA A 129 5.79 17.46 -3.80
C ALA A 129 7.02 17.26 -4.72
N GLY A 130 7.15 16.10 -5.36
CA GLY A 130 8.37 15.70 -6.08
C GLY A 130 9.54 15.40 -5.14
N ALA A 131 9.26 15.00 -3.91
CA ALA A 131 10.28 14.66 -2.90
C ALA A 131 10.61 13.15 -2.88
N ALA A 132 9.79 12.32 -3.54
CA ALA A 132 10.03 10.89 -3.70
C ALA A 132 9.50 10.42 -5.06
N TRP A 133 10.07 9.30 -5.53
CA TRP A 133 9.60 8.55 -6.68
C TRP A 133 8.52 7.57 -6.25
N VAL A 134 7.60 7.24 -7.15
CA VAL A 134 6.80 6.03 -7.02
C VAL A 134 7.70 4.83 -7.26
N TYR A 135 7.70 3.87 -6.34
CA TYR A 135 8.47 2.63 -6.51
C TYR A 135 7.59 1.61 -7.25
N GLU A 136 7.54 1.73 -8.56
CA GLU A 136 6.58 1.03 -9.42
C GLU A 136 6.54 -0.48 -9.20
N GLN A 137 7.69 -1.13 -9.00
CA GLN A 137 7.78 -2.57 -8.75
C GLN A 137 6.96 -3.05 -7.54
N TYR A 138 6.78 -2.19 -6.54
CA TYR A 138 6.09 -2.52 -5.29
C TYR A 138 4.84 -1.65 -5.05
N ASN A 139 4.49 -0.81 -6.02
CA ASN A 139 3.37 0.10 -5.87
C ASN A 139 2.03 -0.62 -5.95
N THR A 140 1.21 -0.44 -4.93
CA THR A 140 -0.18 -0.92 -4.83
C THR A 140 -1.20 0.21 -4.70
N ASP A 141 -0.73 1.49 -4.64
CA ASP A 141 -1.60 2.66 -4.54
C ASP A 141 -1.80 3.28 -5.93
N PRO A 142 -3.01 3.20 -6.52
CA PRO A 142 -3.30 3.73 -7.86
C PRO A 142 -3.23 5.26 -7.94
N VAL A 143 -3.24 5.97 -6.81
CA VAL A 143 -3.19 7.44 -6.76
C VAL A 143 -1.76 7.94 -6.99
N LEU A 144 -0.75 7.22 -6.54
CA LEU A 144 0.65 7.68 -6.60
C LEU A 144 1.16 7.97 -8.02
N PRO A 145 0.90 7.13 -9.05
CA PRO A 145 1.32 7.44 -10.41
C PRO A 145 0.71 8.74 -10.95
N VAL A 146 -0.53 9.05 -10.58
CA VAL A 146 -1.21 10.30 -10.98
C VAL A 146 -0.49 11.50 -10.35
N LEU A 147 -0.23 11.43 -9.03
CA LEU A 147 0.48 12.49 -8.31
C LEU A 147 1.91 12.70 -8.83
N GLN A 148 2.61 11.62 -9.19
CA GLN A 148 3.93 11.72 -9.79
C GLN A 148 3.88 12.41 -11.16
N ASN A 149 2.91 12.07 -11.99
CA ASN A 149 2.75 12.72 -13.29
C ASN A 149 2.44 14.22 -13.16
N GLU A 150 1.58 14.61 -12.22
CA GLU A 150 1.34 16.03 -11.91
C GLU A 150 2.64 16.74 -11.46
N ALA A 151 3.41 16.12 -10.55
CA ALA A 151 4.67 16.68 -10.08
C ALA A 151 5.68 16.86 -11.21
N ARG A 152 5.76 15.89 -12.14
CA ARG A 152 6.60 15.94 -13.34
C ARG A 152 6.19 17.09 -14.28
N GLN A 153 4.91 17.20 -14.61
CA GLN A 153 4.39 18.25 -15.50
C GLN A 153 4.64 19.65 -14.95
N GLN A 154 4.56 19.78 -13.62
CA GLN A 154 4.77 21.06 -12.91
C GLN A 154 6.22 21.27 -12.49
N LYS A 155 7.13 20.37 -12.86
CA LYS A 155 8.57 20.43 -12.50
C LYS A 155 8.80 20.65 -11.00
N ARG A 156 8.00 20.00 -10.15
CA ARG A 156 8.11 20.10 -8.69
C ARG A 156 9.30 19.31 -8.17
N GLY A 157 10.03 19.89 -7.22
CA GLY A 157 11.12 19.23 -6.51
C GLY A 157 12.15 18.58 -7.44
N LEU A 158 12.39 17.28 -7.29
CA LEU A 158 13.36 16.52 -8.11
C LEU A 158 13.05 16.57 -9.61
N TRP A 159 11.80 16.85 -9.99
CA TRP A 159 11.37 16.94 -11.40
C TRP A 159 11.75 18.29 -12.06
N SER A 160 12.33 19.24 -11.31
CA SER A 160 12.96 20.44 -11.89
C SER A 160 14.31 20.14 -12.53
N ASP A 161 14.93 19.01 -12.20
CA ASP A 161 16.12 18.52 -12.87
C ASP A 161 15.79 18.06 -14.30
N ALA A 162 16.76 18.26 -15.22
CA ALA A 162 16.62 17.82 -16.61
C ALA A 162 16.70 16.29 -16.77
N ASP A 163 17.46 15.61 -15.91
CA ASP A 163 17.67 14.15 -15.93
C ASP A 163 17.66 13.58 -14.50
N PRO A 164 16.50 13.55 -13.83
CA PRO A 164 16.42 13.08 -12.46
C PRO A 164 16.67 11.57 -12.39
N VAL A 165 17.65 11.17 -11.56
CA VAL A 165 18.06 9.77 -11.41
C VAL A 165 17.22 9.09 -10.34
N PRO A 166 16.59 7.92 -10.63
CA PRO A 166 15.86 7.17 -9.62
C PRO A 166 16.80 6.60 -8.54
N PRO A 167 16.34 6.53 -7.24
CA PRO A 167 17.19 6.07 -6.14
C PRO A 167 17.71 4.64 -6.33
N TRP A 168 16.89 3.74 -6.90
CA TRP A 168 17.30 2.36 -7.18
C TRP A 168 18.40 2.28 -8.24
N ILE A 169 18.43 3.19 -9.22
CA ILE A 169 19.52 3.29 -10.20
C ILE A 169 20.77 3.87 -9.52
N TRP A 170 20.60 4.92 -8.72
CA TRP A 170 21.69 5.55 -7.97
C TRP A 170 22.46 4.54 -7.10
N ARG A 171 21.75 3.66 -6.39
CA ARG A 171 22.36 2.61 -5.54
C ARG A 171 23.24 1.63 -6.31
N HIS A 172 23.00 1.42 -7.61
CA HIS A 172 23.77 0.50 -8.46
C HIS A 172 24.94 1.18 -9.22
N ARG A 173 25.06 2.52 -9.13
CA ARG A 173 26.17 3.27 -9.78
C ARG A 173 27.46 3.30 -8.95
N LYS A 174 27.51 2.59 -7.82
CA LYS A 174 28.67 2.55 -6.91
C LYS A 174 29.61 1.44 -7.29
#